data_44d72f211327b45110619c0a5c853354
#
_entry.id   44d72f211327b45110619c0a5c853354
#
_cell.length_a   1.000
_cell.length_b   1.000
_cell.length_c   1.000
_cell.angle_alpha   90.00
_cell.angle_beta   90.00
_cell.angle_gamma   90.00
#
_symmetry.space_group_name_H-M   'P 1'
#
loop_
_entity.id
_entity.type
_entity.pdbx_description
1 polymer ?
#
loop_
_entity_poly.entity_id
_entity_poly.type
_entity_poly.pdbx_seq_one_letter_code
_entity_poly.pdbx_strand_id
1 'polypeptide(L)'
;MTNFLELPTGRDVPNLINAVIEIPKGSSNKYEYDKDYNVFRLDRTLYSPVHYPGAYGFIPRTHAEDGDPLDVVVIVENATFTGCLIEVRPLGVLIMRDDMGLDHKILAVPVNDPRMREVHGLQHLPSHYLAEVDYFFNIYKDLEGKKSDTYGWEDRLVAHQVIKDSVQRYLDLKDGLIDRFGKPLAGAKKPRKGKGKKDAAGIGRLTAGSEELAQTALIRKTQGKK
;
A
#
# COMPACT_ATOMS: atom_id res chain seq x y z
N MET A 1 5.25 21.28 12.40
CA MET A 1 5.53 19.82 12.29
C MET A 1 5.08 19.35 10.92
N THR A 2 5.79 18.45 10.31
CA THR A 2 5.44 17.92 8.98
C THR A 2 4.31 16.91 9.12
N ASN A 3 3.19 17.14 8.43
CA ASN A 3 2.15 16.12 8.30
C ASN A 3 2.56 15.17 7.18
N PHE A 4 2.98 13.96 7.51
CA PHE A 4 3.45 12.97 6.55
C PHE A 4 2.35 12.48 5.60
N LEU A 5 1.08 12.49 6.02
CA LEU A 5 -0.04 12.12 5.17
C LEU A 5 -0.28 13.11 4.02
N GLU A 6 0.13 14.38 4.19
CA GLU A 6 -0.06 15.46 3.21
C GLU A 6 1.16 15.67 2.30
N LEU A 7 2.22 14.86 2.42
CA LEU A 7 3.32 14.87 1.47
C LEU A 7 2.82 14.48 0.06
N PRO A 8 3.46 14.93 -1.01
CA PRO A 8 3.08 14.50 -2.37
C PRO A 8 3.12 12.98 -2.52
N THR A 9 2.15 12.40 -3.20
CA THR A 9 2.11 10.96 -3.52
C THR A 9 3.31 10.52 -4.33
N GLY A 10 3.86 11.38 -5.16
CA GLY A 10 5.03 11.13 -6.01
C GLY A 10 5.11 12.15 -7.14
N ARG A 11 6.20 12.12 -7.89
CA ARG A 11 6.41 13.03 -9.03
C ARG A 11 5.84 12.52 -10.35
N ASP A 12 5.57 11.21 -10.45
CA ASP A 12 5.01 10.56 -11.66
C ASP A 12 4.14 9.37 -11.25
N VAL A 13 2.98 9.68 -10.64
CA VAL A 13 2.03 8.67 -10.12
C VAL A 13 1.29 7.97 -11.28
N PRO A 14 1.25 6.65 -11.33
CA PRO A 14 1.67 5.67 -10.35
C PRO A 14 3.08 5.09 -10.59
N ASN A 15 3.85 5.60 -11.53
CA ASN A 15 5.15 5.01 -11.92
C ASN A 15 6.26 5.25 -10.88
N LEU A 16 6.28 6.47 -10.32
CA LEU A 16 7.22 6.91 -9.30
C LEU A 16 6.45 7.57 -8.16
N ILE A 17 6.48 6.93 -7.00
CA ILE A 17 5.71 7.33 -5.83
C ILE A 17 6.63 7.53 -4.63
N ASN A 18 6.13 8.22 -3.62
CA ASN A 18 6.79 8.40 -2.34
C ASN A 18 6.28 7.36 -1.34
N ALA A 19 7.18 6.77 -0.59
CA ALA A 19 6.90 5.91 0.56
C ALA A 19 7.43 6.57 1.84
N VAL A 20 6.57 6.74 2.83
CA VAL A 20 6.97 7.14 4.18
C VAL A 20 7.14 5.87 5.00
N ILE A 21 8.34 5.64 5.50
CA ILE A 21 8.65 4.42 6.23
C ILE A 21 8.25 4.57 7.70
N GLU A 22 7.43 3.66 8.19
CA GLU A 22 7.06 3.53 9.59
C GLU A 22 7.97 2.52 10.29
N ILE A 23 8.22 1.37 9.63
CA ILE A 23 8.91 0.23 10.20
C ILE A 23 10.15 -0.10 9.37
N PRO A 24 11.34 0.03 9.92
CA PRO A 24 12.57 -0.39 9.24
C PRO A 24 12.59 -1.89 8.98
N LYS A 25 13.22 -2.31 7.87
CA LYS A 25 13.50 -3.73 7.59
C LYS A 25 14.17 -4.40 8.78
N GLY A 26 13.73 -5.60 9.12
CA GLY A 26 14.30 -6.40 10.21
C GLY A 26 13.78 -6.04 11.60
N SER A 27 12.88 -5.08 11.72
CA SER A 27 12.22 -4.75 13.00
C SER A 27 11.16 -5.78 13.35
N SER A 28 11.03 -6.11 14.63
CA SER A 28 9.86 -6.76 15.23
C SER A 28 8.92 -5.75 15.91
N ASN A 29 9.32 -4.48 16.01
CA ASN A 29 8.47 -3.42 16.50
C ASN A 29 7.60 -2.87 15.38
N LYS A 30 6.29 -2.79 15.63
CA LYS A 30 5.34 -2.09 14.76
C LYS A 30 5.22 -0.65 15.21
N TYR A 31 5.64 0.27 14.35
CA TYR A 31 5.43 1.70 14.54
C TYR A 31 4.31 2.16 13.61
N GLU A 32 3.54 3.15 14.04
CA GLU A 32 2.46 3.77 13.29
C GLU A 32 2.58 5.30 13.36
N TYR A 33 2.24 5.96 12.28
CA TYR A 33 2.14 7.42 12.26
C TYR A 33 0.85 7.87 12.94
N ASP A 34 0.99 8.49 14.11
CA ASP A 34 -0.12 9.10 14.85
C ASP A 34 -0.43 10.48 14.24
N LYS A 35 -1.56 10.57 13.53
CA LYS A 35 -1.99 11.80 12.85
C LYS A 35 -2.42 12.93 13.79
N ASP A 36 -2.81 12.59 15.01
CA ASP A 36 -3.27 13.58 15.99
C ASP A 36 -2.09 14.31 16.63
N TYR A 37 -1.01 13.59 16.85
CA TYR A 37 0.23 14.14 17.43
C TYR A 37 1.30 14.47 16.38
N ASN A 38 1.16 14.02 15.13
CA ASN A 38 2.16 14.14 14.06
C ASN A 38 3.51 13.52 14.44
N VAL A 39 3.48 12.35 15.07
CA VAL A 39 4.67 11.58 15.47
C VAL A 39 4.52 10.11 15.08
N PHE A 40 5.65 9.41 14.99
CA PHE A 40 5.64 7.95 14.93
C PHE A 40 5.67 7.41 16.36
N ARG A 41 4.77 6.50 16.66
CA ARG A 41 4.67 5.84 17.98
C ARG A 41 4.83 4.34 17.84
N LEU A 42 5.36 3.72 18.87
CA LEU A 42 5.35 2.26 19.00
C LEU A 42 3.90 1.82 19.25
N ASP A 43 3.29 1.12 18.30
CA ASP A 43 2.00 0.47 18.50
C ASP A 43 2.18 -0.79 19.35
N ARG A 44 3.02 -1.72 18.89
CA ARG A 44 3.36 -2.94 19.61
C ARG A 44 4.64 -3.58 19.08
N THR A 45 5.17 -4.53 19.85
CA THR A 45 6.11 -5.53 19.33
C THR A 45 5.31 -6.72 18.79
N LEU A 46 5.71 -7.28 17.65
CA LEU A 46 5.06 -8.47 17.09
C LEU A 46 5.10 -9.62 18.11
N TYR A 47 3.99 -10.31 18.27
CA TYR A 47 3.87 -11.43 19.21
C TYR A 47 4.58 -12.69 18.70
N SER A 48 4.70 -12.84 17.38
CA SER A 48 5.44 -13.91 16.74
C SER A 48 6.93 -13.52 16.54
N PRO A 49 7.85 -14.49 16.47
CA PRO A 49 9.29 -14.22 16.33
C PRO A 49 9.69 -13.86 14.89
N VAL A 50 8.82 -13.19 14.17
CA VAL A 50 9.08 -12.74 12.80
C VAL A 50 9.51 -11.28 12.77
N HIS A 51 10.13 -10.88 11.67
CA HIS A 51 10.63 -9.52 11.44
C HIS A 51 10.15 -9.04 10.07
N TYR A 52 9.90 -7.74 9.95
CA TYR A 52 9.48 -7.17 8.67
C TYR A 52 10.50 -7.44 7.56
N PRO A 53 10.10 -8.09 6.46
CA PRO A 53 11.04 -8.53 5.41
C PRO A 53 11.57 -7.39 4.54
N GLY A 54 10.92 -6.24 4.56
CA GLY A 54 11.30 -5.00 3.89
C GLY A 54 11.06 -3.79 4.78
N ALA A 55 11.43 -2.61 4.32
CA ALA A 55 11.01 -1.38 4.97
C ALA A 55 9.52 -1.18 4.69
N TYR A 56 8.72 -1.07 5.75
CA TYR A 56 7.25 -0.99 5.66
C TYR A 56 6.78 0.42 6.00
N GLY A 57 5.75 0.88 5.31
CA GLY A 57 5.15 2.17 5.56
C GLY A 57 3.99 2.42 4.61
N PHE A 58 3.68 3.67 4.36
CA PHE A 58 2.52 4.07 3.58
C PHE A 58 2.86 5.04 2.44
N ILE A 59 1.93 5.15 1.49
CA ILE A 59 1.98 6.08 0.38
C ILE A 59 1.14 7.32 0.76
N PRO A 60 1.74 8.54 0.82
CA PRO A 60 1.01 9.76 1.17
C PRO A 60 -0.14 10.08 0.19
N ARG A 61 -1.18 10.77 0.69
CA ARG A 61 -2.37 11.14 -0.09
C ARG A 61 -3.01 9.98 -0.83
N THR A 62 -3.05 8.82 -0.16
CA THR A 62 -3.84 7.65 -0.55
C THR A 62 -4.82 7.30 0.55
N HIS A 63 -5.84 6.52 0.20
CA HIS A 63 -6.83 6.03 1.14
C HIS A 63 -7.25 4.63 0.72
N ALA A 64 -6.98 3.63 1.55
CA ALA A 64 -7.34 2.24 1.34
C ALA A 64 -8.76 1.94 1.90
N GLU A 65 -9.22 0.72 1.74
CA GLU A 65 -10.60 0.35 2.12
C GLU A 65 -10.78 0.19 3.62
N ASP A 66 -9.71 -0.08 4.34
CA ASP A 66 -9.66 -0.17 5.81
C ASP A 66 -9.72 1.20 6.52
N GLY A 67 -9.57 2.30 5.76
CA GLY A 67 -9.64 3.66 6.28
C GLY A 67 -8.30 4.31 6.58
N ASP A 68 -7.20 3.65 6.22
CA ASP A 68 -5.82 4.12 6.37
C ASP A 68 -5.16 4.39 5.00
N PRO A 69 -3.99 5.02 4.94
CA PRO A 69 -3.24 5.16 3.70
C PRO A 69 -2.85 3.80 3.11
N LEU A 70 -2.67 3.73 1.79
CA LEU A 70 -2.24 2.51 1.12
C LEU A 70 -0.82 2.11 1.55
N ASP A 71 -0.68 0.88 1.99
CA ASP A 71 0.56 0.31 2.48
C ASP A 71 1.57 -0.01 1.39
N VAL A 72 2.85 0.10 1.73
CA VAL A 72 3.96 -0.25 0.85
C VAL A 72 5.07 -0.99 1.59
N VAL A 73 5.57 -2.05 0.96
CA VAL A 73 6.79 -2.77 1.34
C VAL A 73 7.89 -2.36 0.37
N VAL A 74 8.94 -1.74 0.87
CA VAL A 74 10.08 -1.32 0.07
C VAL A 74 11.23 -2.29 0.27
N ILE A 75 11.70 -2.88 -0.84
CA ILE A 75 12.87 -3.77 -0.84
C ILE A 75 14.11 -2.91 -0.66
N VAL A 76 14.73 -2.98 0.49
CA VAL A 76 15.99 -2.31 0.80
C VAL A 76 17.03 -3.33 1.26
N GLU A 77 18.29 -3.09 0.93
CA GLU A 77 19.36 -3.95 1.45
C GLU A 77 19.68 -3.63 2.90
N ASN A 78 19.93 -2.36 3.17
CA ASN A 78 20.18 -1.87 4.53
C ASN A 78 18.89 -1.29 5.13
N ALA A 79 18.70 -1.49 6.43
CA ALA A 79 17.59 -0.90 7.14
C ALA A 79 17.62 0.63 7.03
N THR A 80 16.45 1.22 6.84
CA THR A 80 16.23 2.66 6.89
C THR A 80 15.84 3.07 8.33
N PHE A 81 15.23 4.23 8.49
CA PHE A 81 14.74 4.68 9.79
C PHE A 81 13.27 5.12 9.69
N THR A 82 12.57 5.08 10.80
CA THR A 82 11.17 5.55 10.92
C THR A 82 11.07 7.05 10.59
N GLY A 83 10.18 7.40 9.66
CA GLY A 83 10.04 8.76 9.12
C GLY A 83 10.88 9.02 7.87
N CYS A 84 11.63 8.05 7.37
CA CYS A 84 12.35 8.18 6.10
C CYS A 84 11.38 8.28 4.93
N LEU A 85 11.56 9.29 4.08
CA LEU A 85 10.85 9.41 2.80
C LEU A 85 11.71 8.82 1.69
N ILE A 86 11.18 7.84 0.97
CA ILE A 86 11.87 7.16 -0.13
C ILE A 86 11.05 7.33 -1.42
N GLU A 87 11.68 7.79 -2.49
CA GLU A 87 11.07 7.69 -3.82
C GLU A 87 11.24 6.27 -4.34
N VAL A 88 10.12 5.62 -4.71
CA VAL A 88 10.10 4.21 -5.06
C VAL A 88 9.37 3.95 -6.38
N ARG A 89 9.74 2.86 -7.03
CA ARG A 89 9.09 2.30 -8.22
C ARG A 89 8.29 1.06 -7.82
N PRO A 90 6.95 1.05 -7.99
CA PRO A 90 6.12 -0.12 -7.78
C PRO A 90 6.46 -1.27 -8.72
N LEU A 91 6.47 -2.48 -8.20
CA LEU A 91 6.76 -3.72 -8.94
C LEU A 91 5.54 -4.63 -9.08
N GLY A 92 4.66 -4.61 -8.08
CA GLY A 92 3.47 -5.44 -7.98
C GLY A 92 2.73 -5.16 -6.68
N VAL A 93 1.70 -5.95 -6.41
CA VAL A 93 0.86 -5.85 -5.22
C VAL A 93 0.54 -7.22 -4.65
N LEU A 94 0.65 -7.37 -3.34
CA LEU A 94 0.13 -8.51 -2.60
C LEU A 94 -1.34 -8.28 -2.31
N ILE A 95 -2.18 -9.16 -2.80
CA ILE A 95 -3.60 -9.15 -2.51
C ILE A 95 -3.81 -9.84 -1.18
N MET A 96 -4.36 -9.13 -0.20
CA MET A 96 -4.64 -9.70 1.10
C MET A 96 -5.90 -9.08 1.73
N ARG A 97 -6.41 -9.78 2.72
CA ARG A 97 -7.53 -9.37 3.55
C ARG A 97 -7.21 -9.67 5.01
N ASP A 98 -7.62 -8.79 5.88
CA ASP A 98 -7.60 -9.01 7.33
C ASP A 98 -9.00 -8.77 7.95
N ASP A 99 -9.06 -8.65 9.28
CA ASP A 99 -10.30 -8.42 10.02
C ASP A 99 -11.00 -7.10 9.66
N MET A 100 -10.27 -6.11 9.10
CA MET A 100 -10.78 -4.80 8.70
C MET A 100 -11.25 -4.76 7.24
N GLY A 101 -10.86 -5.73 6.42
CA GLY A 101 -11.24 -5.78 5.01
C GLY A 101 -10.07 -6.06 4.05
N LEU A 102 -10.15 -5.50 2.83
CA LEU A 102 -9.06 -5.59 1.87
C LEU A 102 -7.90 -4.70 2.32
N ASP A 103 -6.72 -5.29 2.40
CA ASP A 103 -5.51 -4.68 2.96
C ASP A 103 -4.30 -4.98 2.06
N HIS A 104 -4.32 -4.41 0.83
CA HIS A 104 -3.33 -4.65 -0.19
C HIS A 104 -1.97 -4.03 0.16
N LYS A 105 -0.88 -4.72 -0.18
CA LYS A 105 0.49 -4.23 0.05
C LYS A 105 1.21 -4.02 -1.27
N ILE A 106 1.55 -2.78 -1.60
CA ILE A 106 2.40 -2.48 -2.76
C ILE A 106 3.82 -2.96 -2.47
N LEU A 107 4.42 -3.70 -3.40
CA LEU A 107 5.85 -4.02 -3.35
C LEU A 107 6.61 -3.07 -4.27
N ALA A 108 7.65 -2.43 -3.76
CA ALA A 108 8.39 -1.43 -4.50
C ALA A 108 9.90 -1.48 -4.22
N VAL A 109 10.68 -0.82 -5.08
CA VAL A 109 12.13 -0.66 -4.94
C VAL A 109 12.52 0.81 -4.94
N PRO A 110 13.58 1.23 -4.20
CA PRO A 110 14.09 2.58 -4.25
C PRO A 110 14.57 2.95 -5.67
N VAL A 111 14.19 4.14 -6.15
CA VAL A 111 14.59 4.61 -7.49
C VAL A 111 16.08 4.89 -7.57
N ASN A 112 16.66 5.38 -6.47
CA ASN A 112 18.05 5.81 -6.42
C ASN A 112 19.03 4.71 -5.96
N ASP A 113 18.56 3.46 -5.79
CA ASP A 113 19.45 2.33 -5.53
C ASP A 113 19.95 1.74 -6.87
N PRO A 114 21.26 1.84 -7.19
CA PRO A 114 21.79 1.33 -8.45
C PRO A 114 21.62 -0.18 -8.63
N ARG A 115 21.50 -0.94 -7.53
CA ARG A 115 21.26 -2.41 -7.56
C ARG A 115 19.84 -2.75 -8.02
N MET A 116 18.90 -1.80 -7.87
CA MET A 116 17.50 -1.95 -8.25
C MET A 116 17.19 -1.34 -9.62
N ARG A 117 18.22 -0.86 -10.36
CA ARG A 117 18.02 -0.18 -11.65
C ARG A 117 17.26 -1.03 -12.65
N GLU A 118 17.61 -2.32 -12.74
CA GLU A 118 17.04 -3.28 -13.71
C GLU A 118 15.80 -4.01 -13.18
N VAL A 119 15.36 -3.70 -11.94
CA VAL A 119 14.17 -4.33 -11.34
C VAL A 119 12.94 -3.53 -11.69
N HIS A 120 12.13 -4.01 -12.65
CA HIS A 120 10.95 -3.32 -13.17
C HIS A 120 9.63 -4.05 -12.94
N GLY A 121 9.65 -5.22 -12.31
CA GLY A 121 8.48 -6.03 -12.00
C GLY A 121 8.83 -7.24 -11.15
N LEU A 122 7.82 -7.97 -10.69
CA LEU A 122 7.98 -9.12 -9.81
C LEU A 122 8.86 -10.22 -10.41
N GLN A 123 8.84 -10.38 -11.73
CA GLN A 123 9.62 -11.39 -12.45
C GLN A 123 11.15 -11.19 -12.34
N HIS A 124 11.60 -10.03 -11.92
CA HIS A 124 13.03 -9.73 -11.71
C HIS A 124 13.48 -10.00 -10.27
N LEU A 125 12.57 -10.44 -9.42
CA LEU A 125 12.87 -10.79 -8.03
C LEU A 125 13.02 -12.29 -7.85
N PRO A 126 13.85 -12.75 -6.91
CA PRO A 126 13.85 -14.14 -6.50
C PRO A 126 12.44 -14.56 -6.03
N SER A 127 11.92 -15.67 -6.55
CA SER A 127 10.61 -16.19 -6.17
C SER A 127 10.50 -16.47 -4.67
N HIS A 128 11.60 -16.88 -4.04
CA HIS A 128 11.65 -17.12 -2.61
C HIS A 128 11.41 -15.85 -1.78
N TYR A 129 11.93 -14.69 -2.23
CA TYR A 129 11.66 -13.42 -1.55
C TYR A 129 10.15 -13.06 -1.54
N LEU A 130 9.47 -13.30 -2.67
CA LEU A 130 8.03 -13.10 -2.75
C LEU A 130 7.26 -14.04 -1.80
N ALA A 131 7.73 -15.29 -1.70
CA ALA A 131 7.17 -16.27 -0.76
C ALA A 131 7.42 -15.89 0.71
N GLU A 132 8.59 -15.33 1.05
CA GLU A 132 8.88 -14.84 2.40
C GLU A 132 7.95 -13.68 2.81
N VAL A 133 7.76 -12.70 1.92
CA VAL A 133 6.85 -11.58 2.19
C VAL A 133 5.41 -12.05 2.33
N ASP A 134 4.94 -12.92 1.46
CA ASP A 134 3.62 -13.53 1.52
C ASP A 134 3.41 -14.30 2.83
N TYR A 135 4.38 -15.15 3.19
CA TYR A 135 4.34 -15.92 4.42
C TYR A 135 4.32 -15.03 5.67
N PHE A 136 5.15 -13.97 5.70
CA PHE A 136 5.16 -13.02 6.79
C PHE A 136 3.76 -12.44 7.04
N PHE A 137 3.09 -11.94 6.01
CA PHE A 137 1.76 -11.34 6.16
C PHE A 137 0.66 -12.36 6.48
N ASN A 138 0.86 -13.64 6.20
CA ASN A 138 -0.07 -14.69 6.63
C ASN A 138 0.01 -15.00 8.12
N ILE A 139 1.19 -14.84 8.76
CA ILE A 139 1.40 -15.36 10.12
C ILE A 139 1.69 -14.29 11.17
N TYR A 140 1.99 -13.05 10.80
CA TYR A 140 2.48 -12.04 11.75
C TYR A 140 1.48 -11.65 12.84
N LYS A 141 0.17 -11.88 12.61
CA LYS A 141 -0.93 -11.63 13.55
C LYS A 141 -1.44 -12.89 14.27
N ASP A 142 -0.94 -14.09 13.94
CA ASP A 142 -1.48 -15.36 14.46
C ASP A 142 -1.49 -15.43 15.99
N LEU A 143 -0.37 -15.06 16.63
CA LEU A 143 -0.27 -15.06 18.10
C LEU A 143 -1.05 -13.91 18.77
N GLU A 144 -1.58 -12.96 17.99
CA GLU A 144 -2.54 -11.96 18.44
C GLU A 144 -3.99 -12.48 18.39
N GLY A 145 -4.20 -13.70 17.91
CA GLY A 145 -5.53 -14.28 17.69
C GLY A 145 -6.30 -13.63 16.55
N LYS A 146 -5.63 -12.89 15.68
CA LYS A 146 -6.19 -12.23 14.48
C LYS A 146 -5.84 -13.01 13.24
N LYS A 147 -6.70 -12.92 12.23
CA LYS A 147 -6.48 -13.57 10.94
C LYS A 147 -6.03 -12.56 9.90
N SER A 148 -5.11 -12.99 9.06
CA SER A 148 -4.77 -12.32 7.81
C SER A 148 -4.58 -13.38 6.74
N ASP A 149 -5.23 -13.19 5.59
CA ASP A 149 -5.19 -14.13 4.48
C ASP A 149 -4.61 -13.42 3.25
N THR A 150 -3.55 -13.98 2.68
CA THR A 150 -3.01 -13.52 1.40
C THR A 150 -3.57 -14.36 0.26
N TYR A 151 -3.78 -13.72 -0.90
CA TYR A 151 -4.33 -14.34 -2.11
C TYR A 151 -3.30 -14.37 -3.25
N GLY A 152 -2.06 -13.99 -2.95
CA GLY A 152 -0.95 -14.01 -3.88
C GLY A 152 -0.63 -12.65 -4.51
N TRP A 153 0.32 -12.68 -5.40
CA TRP A 153 0.88 -11.50 -6.05
C TRP A 153 0.19 -11.20 -7.38
N GLU A 154 -0.08 -9.93 -7.61
CA GLU A 154 -0.46 -9.39 -8.91
C GLU A 154 0.62 -8.43 -9.43
N ASP A 155 0.67 -8.26 -10.74
CA ASP A 155 1.72 -7.54 -11.43
C ASP A 155 1.69 -6.00 -11.21
N ARG A 156 2.65 -5.33 -11.83
CA ARG A 156 2.79 -3.89 -11.75
C ARG A 156 1.57 -3.13 -12.29
N LEU A 157 0.86 -3.66 -13.30
CA LEU A 157 -0.30 -2.98 -13.86
C LEU A 157 -1.45 -2.95 -12.86
N VAL A 158 -1.65 -4.05 -12.15
CA VAL A 158 -2.62 -4.12 -11.05
C VAL A 158 -2.21 -3.21 -9.89
N ALA A 159 -0.93 -3.22 -9.49
CA ALA A 159 -0.41 -2.30 -8.47
C ALA A 159 -0.66 -0.83 -8.84
N HIS A 160 -0.43 -0.46 -10.11
CA HIS A 160 -0.70 0.90 -10.60
C HIS A 160 -2.19 1.27 -10.51
N GLN A 161 -3.09 0.31 -10.76
CA GLN A 161 -4.52 0.56 -10.62
C GLN A 161 -4.91 0.75 -9.14
N VAL A 162 -4.42 -0.10 -8.25
CA VAL A 162 -4.65 0.02 -6.80
C VAL A 162 -4.18 1.38 -6.29
N ILE A 163 -3.00 1.85 -6.70
CA ILE A 163 -2.48 3.18 -6.33
C ILE A 163 -3.41 4.29 -6.82
N LYS A 164 -3.84 4.25 -8.10
CA LYS A 164 -4.75 5.27 -8.66
C LYS A 164 -6.07 5.32 -7.93
N ASP A 165 -6.65 4.16 -7.62
CA ASP A 165 -7.92 4.05 -6.92
C ASP A 165 -7.80 4.59 -5.49
N SER A 166 -6.69 4.31 -4.81
CA SER A 166 -6.44 4.83 -3.46
C SER A 166 -6.20 6.35 -3.45
N VAL A 167 -5.54 6.90 -4.47
CA VAL A 167 -5.42 8.36 -4.66
C VAL A 167 -6.79 8.98 -4.90
N GLN A 168 -7.62 8.37 -5.75
CA GLN A 168 -8.96 8.88 -6.02
C GLN A 168 -9.85 8.84 -4.78
N ARG A 169 -9.79 7.76 -3.97
CA ARG A 169 -10.50 7.68 -2.68
C ARG A 169 -10.04 8.76 -1.71
N TYR A 170 -8.73 9.05 -1.65
CA TYR A 170 -8.24 10.15 -0.81
C TYR A 170 -8.84 11.50 -1.25
N LEU A 171 -8.93 11.77 -2.55
CA LEU A 171 -9.55 12.99 -3.07
C LEU A 171 -11.05 13.02 -2.76
N ASP A 172 -11.75 11.91 -2.98
CA ASP A 172 -13.19 11.79 -2.71
C ASP A 172 -13.49 11.96 -1.20
N LEU A 173 -12.62 11.45 -0.31
CA LEU A 173 -12.71 11.67 1.14
C LEU A 173 -12.51 13.15 1.49
N LYS A 174 -11.49 13.78 0.93
CA LYS A 174 -11.16 15.19 1.16
C LYS A 174 -12.27 16.13 0.67
N ASP A 175 -12.94 15.77 -0.41
CA ASP A 175 -14.08 16.49 -0.97
C ASP A 175 -15.41 16.18 -0.25
N GLY A 176 -15.41 15.31 0.78
CA GLY A 176 -16.59 14.91 1.51
C GLY A 176 -17.60 14.10 0.70
N LEU A 177 -17.14 13.36 -0.31
CA LEU A 177 -17.97 12.50 -1.14
C LEU A 177 -18.18 11.10 -0.55
N ILE A 178 -17.21 10.64 0.23
CA ILE A 178 -17.21 9.35 0.91
C ILE A 178 -16.86 9.52 2.41
N ASP A 179 -17.22 8.56 3.23
CA ASP A 179 -16.75 8.43 4.60
C ASP A 179 -15.36 7.76 4.66
N ARG A 180 -14.80 7.65 5.88
CA ARG A 180 -13.48 7.00 6.09
C ARG A 180 -13.41 5.53 5.63
N PHE A 181 -14.52 4.87 5.42
CA PHE A 181 -14.62 3.49 4.92
C PHE A 181 -15.00 3.43 3.44
N GLY A 182 -14.89 4.55 2.72
CA GLY A 182 -15.18 4.63 1.28
C GLY A 182 -16.66 4.62 0.92
N LYS A 183 -17.58 4.69 1.91
CA LYS A 183 -19.03 4.70 1.62
C LYS A 183 -19.49 6.08 1.18
N PRO A 184 -20.30 6.18 0.11
CA PRO A 184 -20.83 7.46 -0.34
C PRO A 184 -21.65 8.16 0.76
N LEU A 185 -21.38 9.45 0.98
CA LEU A 185 -22.16 10.26 1.90
C LEU A 185 -23.47 10.74 1.24
N ALA A 186 -24.57 10.66 2.00
CA ALA A 186 -25.87 11.06 1.50
C ALA A 186 -25.88 12.56 1.14
N GLY A 187 -26.29 12.89 -0.09
CA GLY A 187 -26.34 14.27 -0.57
C GLY A 187 -25.03 14.83 -1.14
N ALA A 188 -23.96 14.06 -1.13
CA ALA A 188 -22.68 14.45 -1.74
C ALA A 188 -22.85 14.63 -3.27
N LYS A 189 -22.76 15.88 -3.74
CA LYS A 189 -22.76 16.18 -5.18
C LYS A 189 -21.31 16.30 -5.62
N LYS A 190 -20.88 15.50 -6.61
CA LYS A 190 -19.58 15.70 -7.25
C LYS A 190 -19.41 17.16 -7.64
N PRO A 191 -18.28 17.81 -7.29
CA PRO A 191 -18.02 19.16 -7.73
C PRO A 191 -18.13 19.23 -9.26
N ARG A 192 -18.87 20.22 -9.78
CA ARG A 192 -18.93 20.49 -11.21
C ARG A 192 -17.50 20.74 -11.69
N LYS A 193 -17.04 19.98 -12.68
CA LYS A 193 -15.74 20.21 -13.33
C LYS A 193 -15.66 21.66 -13.77
N GLY A 194 -14.95 22.49 -13.02
CA GLY A 194 -14.60 23.85 -13.41
C GLY A 194 -13.71 23.76 -14.66
N LYS A 195 -14.05 24.53 -15.71
CA LYS A 195 -13.17 24.74 -16.84
C LYS A 195 -11.91 25.44 -16.35
N GLY A 196 -10.78 24.75 -16.35
CA GLY A 196 -9.48 25.39 -16.24
C GLY A 196 -8.61 24.94 -15.08
N LYS A 197 -7.85 23.93 -15.33
CA LYS A 197 -6.38 23.76 -15.20
C LYS A 197 -6.10 22.31 -15.48
N LYS A 198 -5.26 22.07 -16.46
CA LYS A 198 -4.72 20.74 -16.75
C LYS A 198 -3.76 20.40 -15.63
N ASP A 199 -4.26 19.76 -14.60
CA ASP A 199 -3.41 19.04 -13.66
C ASP A 199 -3.08 17.72 -14.32
N ALA A 200 -1.77 17.45 -14.39
CA ALA A 200 -1.19 16.33 -15.12
C ALA A 200 -1.54 15.00 -14.47
N ALA A 201 -2.68 14.45 -14.77
CA ALA A 201 -2.99 13.02 -14.68
C ALA A 201 -4.29 12.76 -15.44
N GLY A 202 -4.17 12.34 -16.69
CA GLY A 202 -5.30 11.83 -17.48
C GLY A 202 -5.73 10.47 -16.90
N ILE A 203 -6.51 10.46 -15.84
CA ILE A 203 -7.07 9.24 -15.25
C ILE A 203 -8.47 9.03 -15.83
N GLY A 204 -8.56 8.11 -16.80
CA GLY A 204 -9.83 7.57 -17.27
C GLY A 204 -10.44 6.67 -16.19
N ARG A 205 -11.73 6.82 -15.93
CA ARG A 205 -12.50 5.99 -15.00
C ARG A 205 -12.46 4.52 -15.43
N LEU A 206 -11.95 3.66 -14.54
CA LEU A 206 -12.28 2.23 -14.50
C LEU A 206 -12.63 1.92 -13.04
N THR A 207 -13.92 1.76 -12.76
CA THR A 207 -14.45 1.31 -11.48
C THR A 207 -14.94 -0.11 -11.64
N ALA A 208 -14.03 -1.08 -11.46
CA ALA A 208 -14.37 -2.45 -11.15
C ALA A 208 -13.13 -3.01 -10.42
N GLY A 209 -13.21 -2.93 -9.04
CA GLY A 209 -11.95 -2.93 -8.58
C GLY A 209 -11.41 -3.99 -7.70
N SER A 210 -11.00 -3.62 -6.53
CA SER A 210 -10.24 -4.42 -5.59
C SER A 210 -11.01 -5.66 -5.11
N GLU A 211 -12.34 -5.62 -5.00
CA GLU A 211 -13.14 -6.82 -4.67
C GLU A 211 -13.14 -7.87 -5.80
N GLU A 212 -13.21 -7.45 -7.04
CA GLU A 212 -13.17 -8.35 -8.21
C GLU A 212 -11.77 -8.97 -8.37
N LEU A 213 -10.71 -8.21 -8.07
CA LEU A 213 -9.33 -8.71 -8.00
C LEU A 213 -9.16 -9.74 -6.89
N ALA A 214 -9.67 -9.47 -5.70
CA ALA A 214 -9.62 -10.41 -4.57
C ALA A 214 -10.42 -11.69 -4.86
N GLN A 215 -11.61 -11.59 -5.49
CA GLN A 215 -12.39 -12.75 -5.90
C GLN A 215 -11.67 -13.56 -6.98
N THR A 216 -11.06 -12.91 -7.97
CA THR A 216 -10.30 -13.57 -9.03
C THR A 216 -9.07 -14.28 -8.45
N ALA A 217 -8.34 -13.65 -7.54
CA ALA A 217 -7.20 -14.24 -6.85
C ALA A 217 -7.61 -15.42 -5.95
N LEU A 218 -8.75 -15.32 -5.27
CA LEU A 218 -9.31 -16.43 -4.48
C LEU A 218 -9.65 -17.65 -5.34
N ILE A 219 -10.26 -17.44 -6.52
CA ILE A 219 -10.57 -18.51 -7.47
C ILE A 219 -9.27 -19.20 -7.95
N ARG A 220 -8.22 -18.45 -8.27
CA ARG A 220 -6.91 -19.01 -8.66
C ARG A 220 -6.28 -19.84 -7.54
N LYS A 221 -6.30 -19.35 -6.29
CA LYS A 221 -5.75 -20.07 -5.12
C LYS A 221 -6.48 -21.39 -4.85
N THR A 222 -7.79 -21.46 -5.09
CA THR A 222 -8.58 -22.68 -4.92
C THR A 222 -8.39 -23.69 -6.04
N GLN A 223 -8.09 -23.25 -7.27
CA GLN A 223 -7.85 -24.13 -8.42
C GLN A 223 -6.41 -24.64 -8.51
N GLY A 224 -5.43 -23.96 -7.91
CA GLY A 224 -4.01 -24.34 -7.91
C GLY A 224 -3.61 -25.36 -6.82
N LYS A 225 -4.55 -25.87 -6.01
CA LYS A 225 -4.33 -26.89 -4.98
C LYS A 225 -4.79 -28.30 -5.41
N LYS A 226 -4.64 -28.65 -6.70
CA LYS A 226 -4.81 -30.02 -7.18
C LYS A 226 -3.49 -30.57 -7.70
#